data_946cbb67d2d4037fa280c3f4c354514f
#
_entry.id   946cbb67d2d4037fa280c3f4c354514f
#
_cell.length_a   1.000
_cell.length_b   1.000
_cell.length_c   1.000
_cell.angle_alpha   90.00
_cell.angle_beta   90.00
_cell.angle_gamma   90.00
#
_symmetry.space_group_name_H-M   'P 1'
#
loop_
_entity.id
_entity.type
_entity.pdbx_description
1 polymer ?
#
loop_
_entity_poly.entity_id
_entity_poly.type
_entity_poly.pdbx_seq_one_letter_code
_entity_poly.pdbx_strand_id
1 'polypeptide(L)'
;WRDLKPHLRARFLYRIGELIDADADKLSHIQMTDNGKTISECRQMIAGAANCFRYYSGVCETLEGLVTPARGDYMSMAVSEPIGIIGLITPWNSPALLEANKIAPALAAGNCVILKPSEVTPLIALEYARIGEEAGLPPGVLSVITGASDIGRLIVEHPGIGMISFTGGPVAGKRIAASAGALLKPVVLELGGKSPNIVFADADFDAALNGVVSGIFSGAGQSCVAGSRVFIQRSIFDKFVSSLVERANELVVGPPDESPTELGPLATFAHRDLVHSLVSQAVEQGADLLCGGKIPEAGALASGAYYPATVISNVTNQSSI
;
A
#
# COMPACT_ATOMS: atom_id res chain seq x y z
N TRP A 1 -18.99 -18.34 9.93
CA TRP A 1 -17.66 -17.79 10.22
C TRP A 1 -17.64 -17.11 11.58
N ARG A 2 -18.59 -16.24 11.89
CA ARG A 2 -18.71 -15.55 13.18
C ARG A 2 -18.65 -16.52 14.37
N ASP A 3 -19.39 -17.61 14.32
CA ASP A 3 -19.54 -18.56 15.43
C ASP A 3 -18.41 -19.60 15.46
N LEU A 4 -17.51 -19.59 14.48
CA LEU A 4 -16.34 -20.48 14.45
C LEU A 4 -15.34 -20.07 15.53
N LYS A 5 -14.87 -21.05 16.31
CA LYS A 5 -13.91 -20.80 17.39
C LYS A 5 -12.61 -20.18 16.85
N PRO A 6 -11.95 -19.26 17.60
CA PRO A 6 -10.75 -18.56 17.14
C PRO A 6 -9.64 -19.47 16.62
N HIS A 7 -9.31 -20.54 17.32
CA HIS A 7 -8.28 -21.51 16.91
C HIS A 7 -8.61 -22.26 15.60
N LEU A 8 -9.88 -22.36 15.24
CA LEU A 8 -10.30 -22.92 13.95
C LEU A 8 -10.15 -21.88 12.82
N ARG A 9 -10.48 -20.61 13.08
CA ARG A 9 -10.19 -19.53 12.12
C ARG A 9 -8.69 -19.39 11.87
N ALA A 10 -7.87 -19.52 12.91
CA ALA A 10 -6.41 -19.47 12.83
C ALA A 10 -5.86 -20.46 11.79
N ARG A 11 -6.40 -21.68 11.71
CA ARG A 11 -5.97 -22.71 10.75
C ARG A 11 -6.16 -22.26 9.29
N PHE A 12 -7.29 -21.61 8.98
CA PHE A 12 -7.55 -21.08 7.64
C PHE A 12 -6.56 -19.97 7.27
N LEU A 13 -6.31 -19.03 8.19
CA LEU A 13 -5.37 -17.95 7.94
C LEU A 13 -3.95 -18.49 7.75
N TYR A 14 -3.52 -19.45 8.59
CA TYR A 14 -2.22 -20.08 8.43
C TYR A 14 -2.09 -20.77 7.07
N ARG A 15 -3.13 -21.54 6.67
CA ARG A 15 -3.16 -22.21 5.38
C ARG A 15 -3.14 -21.25 4.20
N ILE A 16 -3.80 -20.10 4.28
CA ILE A 16 -3.70 -19.04 3.26
C ILE A 16 -2.24 -18.58 3.13
N GLY A 17 -1.54 -18.33 4.25
CA GLY A 17 -0.13 -17.96 4.24
C GLY A 17 0.77 -19.02 3.58
N GLU A 18 0.52 -20.32 3.81
CA GLU A 18 1.24 -21.41 3.14
C GLU A 18 1.00 -21.44 1.62
N LEU A 19 -0.25 -21.21 1.20
CA LEU A 19 -0.61 -21.20 -0.22
C LEU A 19 -0.05 -19.98 -0.95
N ILE A 20 0.02 -18.82 -0.30
CA ILE A 20 0.70 -17.65 -0.85
C ILE A 20 2.19 -17.94 -1.07
N ASP A 21 2.88 -18.58 -0.13
CA ASP A 21 4.28 -18.96 -0.31
C ASP A 21 4.46 -20.01 -1.41
N ALA A 22 3.57 -20.99 -1.49
CA ALA A 22 3.62 -22.02 -2.55
C ALA A 22 3.47 -21.41 -3.95
N ASP A 23 2.67 -20.35 -4.09
CA ASP A 23 2.41 -19.64 -5.35
C ASP A 23 3.31 -18.36 -5.49
N ALA A 24 4.35 -18.18 -4.66
CA ALA A 24 5.07 -16.90 -4.55
C ALA A 24 5.61 -16.37 -5.88
N ASP A 25 6.20 -17.22 -6.71
CA ASP A 25 6.72 -16.78 -8.02
C ASP A 25 5.58 -16.36 -8.97
N LYS A 26 4.51 -17.13 -9.04
CA LYS A 26 3.33 -16.81 -9.85
C LYS A 26 2.73 -15.46 -9.43
N LEU A 27 2.49 -15.27 -8.13
CA LEU A 27 1.90 -14.06 -7.59
C LEU A 27 2.81 -12.84 -7.79
N SER A 28 4.14 -13.02 -7.67
CA SER A 28 5.10 -11.97 -7.94
C SER A 28 5.06 -11.49 -9.39
N HIS A 29 4.98 -12.40 -10.34
CA HIS A 29 4.87 -12.05 -11.77
C HIS A 29 3.51 -11.38 -12.09
N ILE A 30 2.42 -11.84 -11.48
CA ILE A 30 1.11 -11.18 -11.63
C ILE A 30 1.19 -9.74 -11.14
N GLN A 31 1.70 -9.51 -9.93
CA GLN A 31 1.79 -8.14 -9.38
C GLN A 31 2.74 -7.25 -10.20
N MET A 32 3.89 -7.77 -10.64
CA MET A 32 4.82 -7.07 -11.50
C MET A 32 4.16 -6.63 -12.80
N THR A 33 3.42 -7.52 -13.44
CA THR A 33 2.71 -7.23 -14.70
C THR A 33 1.62 -6.19 -14.51
N ASP A 34 0.91 -6.24 -13.38
CA ASP A 34 -0.20 -5.33 -13.09
C ASP A 34 0.26 -3.89 -12.77
N ASN A 35 1.35 -3.72 -11.99
CA ASN A 35 1.71 -2.40 -11.47
C ASN A 35 3.12 -1.90 -11.82
N GLY A 36 3.92 -2.68 -12.53
CA GLY A 36 5.24 -2.27 -13.00
C GLY A 36 6.36 -2.26 -11.95
N LYS A 37 6.13 -2.72 -10.72
CA LYS A 37 7.19 -2.87 -9.72
C LYS A 37 8.18 -3.94 -10.14
N THR A 38 9.44 -3.78 -9.75
CA THR A 38 10.46 -4.79 -10.05
C THR A 38 10.10 -6.15 -9.44
N ILE A 39 10.53 -7.22 -10.10
CA ILE A 39 10.23 -8.59 -9.63
C ILE A 39 10.78 -8.84 -8.22
N SER A 40 11.90 -8.22 -7.86
CA SER A 40 12.49 -8.31 -6.52
C SER A 40 11.60 -7.66 -5.45
N GLU A 41 11.03 -6.49 -5.73
CA GLU A 41 10.06 -5.82 -4.85
C GLU A 41 8.77 -6.62 -4.72
N CYS A 42 8.28 -7.17 -5.84
CA CYS A 42 7.09 -8.02 -5.82
C CYS A 42 7.27 -9.26 -4.94
N ARG A 43 8.40 -9.96 -5.05
CA ARG A 43 8.72 -11.10 -4.18
C ARG A 43 8.72 -10.74 -2.70
N GLN A 44 9.29 -9.60 -2.32
CA GLN A 44 9.26 -9.12 -0.93
C GLN A 44 7.83 -8.85 -0.45
N MET A 45 6.99 -8.25 -1.29
CA MET A 45 5.60 -7.97 -0.95
C MET A 45 4.76 -9.24 -0.82
N ILE A 46 4.95 -10.23 -1.66
CA ILE A 46 4.28 -11.54 -1.56
C ILE A 46 4.68 -12.25 -0.27
N ALA A 47 5.98 -12.29 0.05
CA ALA A 47 6.45 -12.85 1.32
C ALA A 47 5.88 -12.10 2.53
N GLY A 48 5.79 -10.76 2.44
CA GLY A 48 5.13 -9.93 3.45
C GLY A 48 3.66 -10.25 3.63
N ALA A 49 2.95 -10.50 2.54
CA ALA A 49 1.54 -10.91 2.56
C ALA A 49 1.32 -12.27 3.24
N ALA A 50 2.15 -13.27 2.91
CA ALA A 50 2.12 -14.58 3.57
C ALA A 50 2.36 -14.46 5.08
N ASN A 51 3.36 -13.66 5.48
CA ASN A 51 3.68 -13.41 6.88
C ASN A 51 2.55 -12.67 7.60
N CYS A 52 1.85 -11.75 6.95
CA CYS A 52 0.68 -11.07 7.49
C CYS A 52 -0.41 -12.07 7.88
N PHE A 53 -0.77 -13.00 7.02
CA PHE A 53 -1.76 -14.04 7.32
C PHE A 53 -1.30 -14.94 8.47
N ARG A 54 -0.04 -15.35 8.53
CA ARG A 54 0.53 -16.14 9.64
C ARG A 54 0.48 -15.37 10.97
N TYR A 55 0.85 -14.10 10.94
CA TYR A 55 0.78 -13.24 12.13
C TYR A 55 -0.65 -13.20 12.68
N TYR A 56 -1.63 -12.88 11.84
CA TYR A 56 -3.03 -12.80 12.26
C TYR A 56 -3.64 -14.16 12.60
N SER A 57 -3.10 -15.27 12.12
CA SER A 57 -3.50 -16.60 12.62
C SER A 57 -3.17 -16.76 14.11
N GLY A 58 -1.99 -16.31 14.53
CA GLY A 58 -1.63 -16.29 15.96
C GLY A 58 -2.48 -15.31 16.77
N VAL A 59 -2.80 -14.15 16.21
CA VAL A 59 -3.64 -13.12 16.86
C VAL A 59 -5.06 -13.61 17.12
N CYS A 60 -5.60 -14.55 16.32
CA CYS A 60 -6.94 -15.10 16.55
C CYS A 60 -7.16 -15.57 18.00
N GLU A 61 -6.15 -16.14 18.63
CA GLU A 61 -6.24 -16.74 19.97
C GLU A 61 -5.84 -15.80 21.11
N THR A 62 -5.42 -14.57 20.77
CA THR A 62 -4.98 -13.56 21.75
C THR A 62 -5.99 -12.43 21.97
N LEU A 63 -7.16 -12.49 21.31
CA LEU A 63 -8.22 -11.51 21.51
C LEU A 63 -8.93 -11.78 22.84
N GLU A 64 -8.59 -10.99 23.86
CA GLU A 64 -9.12 -11.11 25.22
C GLU A 64 -10.33 -10.20 25.43
N GLY A 65 -11.13 -10.53 26.46
CA GLY A 65 -12.17 -9.69 27.02
C GLY A 65 -11.74 -9.05 28.33
N LEU A 66 -12.48 -8.06 28.80
CA LEU A 66 -12.24 -7.42 30.08
C LEU A 66 -13.28 -7.87 31.10
N VAL A 67 -12.82 -8.19 32.33
CA VAL A 67 -13.68 -8.34 33.50
C VAL A 67 -13.43 -7.13 34.40
N THR A 68 -14.46 -6.30 34.59
CA THR A 68 -14.34 -5.10 35.43
C THR A 68 -14.60 -5.41 36.92
N PRO A 69 -14.04 -4.62 37.86
CA PRO A 69 -14.36 -4.77 39.29
C PRO A 69 -15.87 -4.67 39.55
N ALA A 70 -16.39 -5.64 40.30
CA ALA A 70 -17.80 -5.64 40.66
C ALA A 70 -18.12 -4.51 41.66
N ARG A 71 -19.31 -3.90 41.47
CA ARG A 71 -19.90 -2.96 42.44
C ARG A 71 -21.26 -3.51 42.85
N GLY A 72 -21.28 -4.48 43.78
CA GLY A 72 -22.48 -5.19 44.18
C GLY A 72 -22.47 -6.64 43.69
N ASP A 73 -23.66 -7.27 43.64
CA ASP A 73 -23.83 -8.71 43.38
C ASP A 73 -23.92 -9.05 41.88
N TYR A 74 -23.16 -8.36 41.03
CA TYR A 74 -23.10 -8.63 39.61
C TYR A 74 -21.66 -8.67 39.09
N MET A 75 -21.44 -9.43 38.02
CA MET A 75 -20.21 -9.47 37.27
C MET A 75 -20.40 -8.68 35.94
N SER A 76 -19.48 -7.80 35.62
CA SER A 76 -19.47 -7.06 34.37
C SER A 76 -18.32 -7.50 33.48
N MET A 77 -18.63 -7.84 32.25
CA MET A 77 -17.64 -8.27 31.24
C MET A 77 -17.82 -7.48 29.96
N ALA A 78 -16.69 -7.13 29.32
CA ALA A 78 -16.68 -6.64 27.93
C ALA A 78 -16.12 -7.74 27.04
N VAL A 79 -16.89 -8.13 26.03
CA VAL A 79 -16.52 -9.18 25.07
C VAL A 79 -16.45 -8.55 23.69
N SER A 80 -15.36 -8.83 22.96
CA SER A 80 -15.23 -8.38 21.56
C SER A 80 -16.05 -9.27 20.63
N GLU A 81 -16.89 -8.68 19.79
CA GLU A 81 -17.69 -9.38 18.80
C GLU A 81 -17.36 -8.89 17.38
N PRO A 82 -17.46 -9.76 16.34
CA PRO A 82 -17.32 -9.34 14.95
C PRO A 82 -18.37 -8.28 14.57
N ILE A 83 -17.95 -7.28 13.79
CA ILE A 83 -18.83 -6.25 13.25
C ILE A 83 -19.82 -6.85 12.22
N GLY A 84 -19.40 -7.90 11.51
CA GLY A 84 -20.20 -8.57 10.50
C GLY A 84 -19.52 -8.56 9.13
N ILE A 85 -20.04 -7.80 8.17
CA ILE A 85 -19.43 -7.67 6.83
C ILE A 85 -18.64 -6.36 6.78
N ILE A 86 -17.37 -6.45 6.37
CA ILE A 86 -16.46 -5.33 6.19
C ILE A 86 -16.21 -5.09 4.70
N GLY A 87 -16.41 -3.86 4.24
CA GLY A 87 -16.02 -3.41 2.91
C GLY A 87 -14.54 -2.97 2.90
N LEU A 88 -13.70 -3.66 2.14
CA LEU A 88 -12.30 -3.33 1.95
C LEU A 88 -12.12 -2.71 0.57
N ILE A 89 -11.54 -1.52 0.50
CA ILE A 89 -11.26 -0.82 -0.76
C ILE A 89 -9.76 -0.52 -0.80
N THR A 90 -9.05 -1.07 -1.78
CA THR A 90 -7.58 -1.08 -1.83
C THR A 90 -7.03 -0.33 -3.04
N PRO A 91 -5.80 0.22 -2.92
CA PRO A 91 -5.13 0.96 -3.98
C PRO A 91 -4.34 0.04 -4.90
N TRP A 92 -3.75 0.64 -5.94
CA TRP A 92 -3.01 -0.02 -7.01
C TRP A 92 -1.50 -0.21 -6.73
N ASN A 93 -0.93 0.50 -5.75
CA ASN A 93 0.53 0.58 -5.64
C ASN A 93 1.20 -0.65 -4.98
N SER A 94 0.49 -1.40 -4.13
CA SER A 94 1.02 -2.59 -3.46
C SER A 94 -0.11 -3.58 -3.14
N PRO A 95 -0.81 -4.10 -4.17
CA PRO A 95 -2.04 -4.87 -3.99
C PRO A 95 -1.84 -6.05 -3.03
N ALA A 96 -0.85 -6.92 -3.24
CA ALA A 96 -0.67 -8.11 -2.42
C ALA A 96 -0.56 -7.80 -0.92
N LEU A 97 0.32 -6.87 -0.56
CA LEU A 97 0.55 -6.55 0.85
C LEU A 97 -0.61 -5.76 1.48
N LEU A 98 -1.13 -4.75 0.77
CA LEU A 98 -2.20 -3.89 1.31
C LEU A 98 -3.54 -4.60 1.41
N GLU A 99 -3.81 -5.55 0.53
CA GLU A 99 -4.99 -6.42 0.62
C GLU A 99 -4.85 -7.40 1.78
N ALA A 100 -3.70 -8.08 1.92
CA ALA A 100 -3.42 -8.96 3.05
C ALA A 100 -3.57 -8.24 4.39
N ASN A 101 -3.04 -7.01 4.52
CA ASN A 101 -3.13 -6.18 5.72
C ASN A 101 -4.57 -5.79 6.10
N LYS A 102 -5.53 -5.94 5.20
CA LYS A 102 -6.95 -5.70 5.47
C LYS A 102 -7.75 -7.00 5.62
N ILE A 103 -7.50 -7.98 4.75
CA ILE A 103 -8.20 -9.27 4.75
C ILE A 103 -7.89 -10.05 6.04
N ALA A 104 -6.61 -10.23 6.36
CA ALA A 104 -6.17 -11.08 7.45
C ALA A 104 -6.73 -10.63 8.82
N PRO A 105 -6.62 -9.36 9.25
CA PRO A 105 -7.21 -8.92 10.52
C PRO A 105 -8.74 -8.99 10.53
N ALA A 106 -9.41 -8.69 9.42
CA ALA A 106 -10.86 -8.77 9.33
C ALA A 106 -11.36 -10.21 9.54
N LEU A 107 -10.73 -11.17 8.87
CA LEU A 107 -11.04 -12.60 9.00
C LEU A 107 -10.69 -13.12 10.39
N ALA A 108 -9.53 -12.75 10.95
CA ALA A 108 -9.10 -13.14 12.28
C ALA A 108 -10.12 -12.72 13.36
N ALA A 109 -10.65 -11.50 13.25
CA ALA A 109 -11.69 -10.98 14.14
C ALA A 109 -13.08 -11.62 13.92
N GLY A 110 -13.22 -12.55 12.96
CA GLY A 110 -14.48 -13.27 12.71
C GLY A 110 -15.45 -12.56 11.76
N ASN A 111 -14.99 -11.51 11.05
CA ASN A 111 -15.79 -10.79 10.06
C ASN A 111 -15.75 -11.49 8.70
N CYS A 112 -16.78 -11.26 7.88
CA CYS A 112 -16.73 -11.54 6.44
C CYS A 112 -16.28 -10.30 5.68
N VAL A 113 -15.70 -10.50 4.49
CA VAL A 113 -15.03 -9.45 3.72
C VAL A 113 -15.59 -9.34 2.32
N ILE A 114 -15.87 -8.11 1.90
CA ILE A 114 -16.05 -7.76 0.49
C ILE A 114 -14.86 -6.88 0.09
N LEU A 115 -13.96 -7.41 -0.71
CA LEU A 115 -12.79 -6.71 -1.20
C LEU A 115 -13.06 -6.11 -2.58
N LYS A 116 -12.86 -4.80 -2.72
CA LYS A 116 -12.81 -4.10 -4.00
C LYS A 116 -11.38 -3.62 -4.25
N PRO A 117 -10.61 -4.28 -5.13
CA PRO A 117 -9.30 -3.79 -5.55
C PRO A 117 -9.42 -2.53 -6.42
N SER A 118 -8.29 -1.86 -6.64
CA SER A 118 -8.22 -0.87 -7.71
C SER A 118 -8.49 -1.53 -9.07
N GLU A 119 -9.19 -0.82 -9.95
CA GLU A 119 -9.37 -1.22 -11.34
C GLU A 119 -8.07 -1.27 -12.15
N VAL A 120 -7.02 -0.64 -11.66
CA VAL A 120 -5.69 -0.63 -12.29
C VAL A 120 -4.95 -1.93 -12.04
N THR A 121 -5.13 -2.55 -10.85
CA THR A 121 -4.38 -3.74 -10.41
C THR A 121 -5.29 -4.75 -9.71
N PRO A 122 -6.25 -5.35 -10.43
CA PRO A 122 -7.24 -6.22 -9.80
C PRO A 122 -6.80 -7.69 -9.65
N LEU A 123 -5.73 -8.12 -10.32
CA LEU A 123 -5.44 -9.54 -10.51
C LEU A 123 -5.05 -10.25 -9.21
N ILE A 124 -4.30 -9.59 -8.33
CA ILE A 124 -3.93 -10.16 -7.02
C ILE A 124 -5.16 -10.40 -6.14
N ALA A 125 -6.14 -9.51 -6.16
CA ALA A 125 -7.38 -9.71 -5.40
C ALA A 125 -8.15 -10.97 -5.85
N LEU A 126 -8.15 -11.26 -7.14
CA LEU A 126 -8.75 -12.48 -7.68
C LEU A 126 -8.00 -13.74 -7.24
N GLU A 127 -6.66 -13.67 -7.16
CA GLU A 127 -5.86 -14.76 -6.61
C GLU A 127 -6.13 -14.96 -5.10
N TYR A 128 -6.39 -13.92 -4.32
CA TYR A 128 -6.81 -14.09 -2.92
C TYR A 128 -8.16 -14.80 -2.79
N ALA A 129 -9.11 -14.56 -3.69
CA ALA A 129 -10.36 -15.32 -3.72
C ALA A 129 -10.10 -16.80 -3.98
N ARG A 130 -9.28 -17.13 -4.99
CA ARG A 130 -8.87 -18.50 -5.31
C ARG A 130 -8.13 -19.18 -4.14
N ILE A 131 -7.16 -18.49 -3.56
CA ILE A 131 -6.38 -19.02 -2.42
C ILE A 131 -7.29 -19.23 -1.21
N GLY A 132 -8.24 -18.33 -0.96
CA GLY A 132 -9.23 -18.48 0.10
C GLY A 132 -10.10 -19.74 -0.07
N GLU A 133 -10.57 -19.99 -1.30
CA GLU A 133 -11.32 -21.19 -1.66
C GLU A 133 -10.46 -22.46 -1.46
N GLU A 134 -9.22 -22.46 -1.97
CA GLU A 134 -8.27 -23.57 -1.81
C GLU A 134 -7.90 -23.84 -0.34
N ALA A 135 -7.83 -22.81 0.47
CA ALA A 135 -7.64 -22.93 1.93
C ALA A 135 -8.89 -23.48 2.64
N GLY A 136 -10.01 -23.61 1.95
CA GLY A 136 -11.27 -24.13 2.46
C GLY A 136 -12.12 -23.09 3.20
N LEU A 137 -11.93 -21.79 2.96
CA LEU A 137 -12.83 -20.78 3.52
C LEU A 137 -14.27 -21.05 3.10
N PRO A 138 -15.24 -20.98 4.01
CA PRO A 138 -16.64 -21.12 3.65
C PRO A 138 -17.07 -20.09 2.59
N PRO A 139 -17.93 -20.44 1.64
CA PRO A 139 -18.46 -19.50 0.64
C PRO A 139 -19.02 -18.23 1.29
N GLY A 140 -18.66 -17.07 0.73
CA GLY A 140 -19.09 -15.76 1.23
C GLY A 140 -18.29 -15.18 2.38
N VAL A 141 -17.27 -15.87 2.91
CA VAL A 141 -16.38 -15.32 3.95
C VAL A 141 -15.42 -14.31 3.34
N LEU A 142 -14.87 -14.59 2.17
CA LEU A 142 -14.08 -13.65 1.36
C LEU A 142 -14.70 -13.55 -0.03
N SER A 143 -15.16 -12.36 -0.40
CA SER A 143 -15.71 -12.07 -1.72
C SER A 143 -14.92 -10.94 -2.36
N VAL A 144 -14.59 -11.06 -3.64
CA VAL A 144 -13.90 -10.04 -4.43
C VAL A 144 -14.86 -9.48 -5.48
N ILE A 145 -14.97 -8.15 -5.55
CA ILE A 145 -15.79 -7.44 -6.52
C ILE A 145 -14.91 -6.43 -7.26
N THR A 146 -14.69 -6.66 -8.53
CA THR A 146 -13.99 -5.71 -9.40
C THR A 146 -14.92 -4.61 -9.89
N GLY A 147 -14.35 -3.45 -10.21
CA GLY A 147 -15.08 -2.32 -10.75
C GLY A 147 -14.46 -0.98 -10.37
N ALA A 148 -14.98 0.09 -10.93
CA ALA A 148 -14.50 1.45 -10.72
C ALA A 148 -15.08 2.11 -9.44
N SER A 149 -15.07 3.44 -9.41
CA SER A 149 -15.48 4.21 -8.22
C SER A 149 -16.97 4.07 -7.86
N ASP A 150 -17.82 3.75 -8.81
CA ASP A 150 -19.26 3.49 -8.62
C ASP A 150 -19.50 2.26 -7.73
N ILE A 151 -18.76 1.18 -7.96
CA ILE A 151 -18.79 -0.02 -7.11
C ILE A 151 -18.28 0.30 -5.70
N GLY A 152 -17.21 1.10 -5.59
CA GLY A 152 -16.74 1.59 -4.29
C GLY A 152 -17.81 2.34 -3.52
N ARG A 153 -18.56 3.22 -4.18
CA ARG A 153 -19.68 3.95 -3.58
C ARG A 153 -20.79 3.01 -3.11
N LEU A 154 -21.19 2.05 -3.94
CA LEU A 154 -22.21 1.05 -3.58
C LEU A 154 -21.81 0.24 -2.34
N ILE A 155 -20.53 -0.15 -2.19
CA ILE A 155 -20.03 -0.83 -0.99
C ILE A 155 -20.16 0.08 0.24
N VAL A 156 -19.78 1.35 0.15
CA VAL A 156 -19.86 2.30 1.27
C VAL A 156 -21.31 2.52 1.71
N GLU A 157 -22.23 2.65 0.75
CA GLU A 157 -23.64 2.96 0.99
C GLU A 157 -24.49 1.72 1.36
N HIS A 158 -24.02 0.49 1.10
CA HIS A 158 -24.81 -0.73 1.29
C HIS A 158 -25.15 -0.97 2.77
N PRO A 159 -26.42 -1.14 3.15
CA PRO A 159 -26.84 -1.24 4.56
C PRO A 159 -26.30 -2.50 5.27
N GLY A 160 -26.03 -3.58 4.56
CA GLY A 160 -25.48 -4.82 5.10
C GLY A 160 -23.98 -4.78 5.39
N ILE A 161 -23.27 -3.72 4.99
CA ILE A 161 -21.84 -3.53 5.30
C ILE A 161 -21.72 -2.66 6.55
N GLY A 162 -21.12 -3.22 7.60
CA GLY A 162 -21.03 -2.59 8.91
C GLY A 162 -19.85 -1.64 9.12
N MET A 163 -18.79 -1.78 8.32
CA MET A 163 -17.56 -0.97 8.43
C MET A 163 -16.87 -0.88 7.08
N ILE A 164 -16.14 0.22 6.85
CA ILE A 164 -15.30 0.42 5.66
C ILE A 164 -13.83 0.55 6.08
N SER A 165 -12.96 -0.18 5.40
CA SER A 165 -11.50 0.04 5.47
C SER A 165 -10.99 0.41 4.08
N PHE A 166 -10.52 1.63 3.95
CA PHE A 166 -10.04 2.23 2.70
C PHE A 166 -8.56 2.54 2.78
N THR A 167 -7.83 2.24 1.70
CA THR A 167 -6.49 2.80 1.45
C THR A 167 -6.47 3.42 0.06
N GLY A 168 -6.00 4.67 -0.04
CA GLY A 168 -5.96 5.37 -1.33
C GLY A 168 -5.72 6.87 -1.20
N GLY A 169 -6.15 7.63 -2.20
CA GLY A 169 -5.95 9.07 -2.23
C GLY A 169 -6.86 9.85 -1.27
N PRO A 170 -6.41 11.01 -0.76
CA PRO A 170 -7.16 11.79 0.24
C PRO A 170 -8.50 12.31 -0.26
N VAL A 171 -8.63 12.57 -1.55
CA VAL A 171 -9.91 13.04 -2.14
C VAL A 171 -11.00 11.95 -2.03
N ALA A 172 -10.66 10.71 -2.38
CA ALA A 172 -11.57 9.58 -2.24
C ALA A 172 -11.85 9.28 -0.76
N GLY A 173 -10.80 9.32 0.09
CA GLY A 173 -10.95 9.11 1.54
C GLY A 173 -11.93 10.09 2.20
N LYS A 174 -11.86 11.37 1.85
CA LYS A 174 -12.81 12.39 2.34
C LYS A 174 -14.26 12.09 1.92
N ARG A 175 -14.48 11.66 0.68
CA ARG A 175 -15.81 11.28 0.17
C ARG A 175 -16.35 10.05 0.90
N ILE A 176 -15.51 9.03 1.08
CA ILE A 176 -15.86 7.81 1.82
C ILE A 176 -16.21 8.14 3.26
N ALA A 177 -15.40 8.96 3.95
CA ALA A 177 -15.66 9.38 5.33
C ALA A 177 -17.03 10.10 5.46
N ALA A 178 -17.34 11.01 4.53
CA ALA A 178 -18.60 11.74 4.52
C ALA A 178 -19.80 10.79 4.31
N SER A 179 -19.74 9.90 3.32
CA SER A 179 -20.81 8.94 3.02
C SER A 179 -21.01 7.92 4.14
N ALA A 180 -19.92 7.34 4.67
CA ALA A 180 -19.99 6.38 5.77
C ALA A 180 -20.46 7.04 7.07
N GLY A 181 -20.00 8.27 7.37
CA GLY A 181 -20.42 9.04 8.53
C GLY A 181 -21.92 9.37 8.54
N ALA A 182 -22.48 9.68 7.38
CA ALA A 182 -23.94 9.87 7.24
C ALA A 182 -24.74 8.59 7.58
N LEU A 183 -24.12 7.42 7.48
CA LEU A 183 -24.70 6.12 7.80
C LEU A 183 -24.24 5.57 9.17
N LEU A 184 -23.49 6.36 9.93
CA LEU A 184 -22.89 5.99 11.23
C LEU A 184 -22.00 4.73 11.15
N LYS A 185 -21.38 4.48 10.00
CA LYS A 185 -20.46 3.35 9.81
C LYS A 185 -19.05 3.73 10.27
N PRO A 186 -18.39 2.91 11.08
CA PRO A 186 -16.96 3.04 11.35
C PRO A 186 -16.12 3.02 10.05
N VAL A 187 -15.09 3.86 10.01
CA VAL A 187 -14.17 3.93 8.85
C VAL A 187 -12.74 3.90 9.34
N VAL A 188 -11.90 3.08 8.69
CA VAL A 188 -10.45 3.15 8.77
C VAL A 188 -9.94 3.71 7.44
N LEU A 189 -9.17 4.79 7.51
CA LEU A 189 -8.60 5.48 6.36
C LEU A 189 -7.09 5.47 6.41
N GLU A 190 -6.46 4.81 5.44
CA GLU A 190 -5.03 4.87 5.17
C GLU A 190 -4.82 5.71 3.91
N LEU A 191 -4.16 6.86 4.04
CA LEU A 191 -4.10 7.87 2.99
C LEU A 191 -2.66 8.17 2.59
N GLY A 192 -2.49 8.84 1.45
CA GLY A 192 -1.20 9.30 0.97
C GLY A 192 -0.61 10.40 1.83
N GLY A 193 0.69 10.55 1.74
CA GLY A 193 1.47 11.55 2.46
C GLY A 193 2.64 12.10 1.65
N LYS A 194 3.36 13.02 2.26
CA LYS A 194 4.64 13.58 1.82
C LYS A 194 5.60 13.53 3.00
N SER A 195 6.12 12.32 3.27
CA SER A 195 6.93 12.07 4.46
C SER A 195 8.27 12.81 4.42
N PRO A 196 8.75 13.35 5.56
CA PRO A 196 10.07 13.96 5.64
C PRO A 196 11.17 12.90 5.86
N ASN A 197 12.30 13.07 5.16
CA ASN A 197 13.59 12.49 5.52
C ASN A 197 14.44 13.62 6.15
N ILE A 198 14.94 13.43 7.37
CA ILE A 198 15.69 14.45 8.09
C ILE A 198 17.12 13.94 8.34
N VAL A 199 18.12 14.64 7.81
CA VAL A 199 19.53 14.24 7.87
C VAL A 199 20.32 15.31 8.64
N PHE A 200 20.89 14.93 9.79
CA PHE A 200 21.80 15.74 10.56
C PHE A 200 23.27 15.46 10.20
N ALA A 201 24.17 16.38 10.55
CA ALA A 201 25.58 16.31 10.18
C ALA A 201 26.34 15.17 10.88
N ASP A 202 25.87 14.67 12.00
CA ASP A 202 26.43 13.56 12.78
C ASP A 202 25.88 12.17 12.36
N ALA A 203 24.99 12.11 11.36
CA ALA A 203 24.53 10.85 10.80
C ALA A 203 25.68 10.15 10.03
N ASP A 204 25.64 8.82 9.99
CA ASP A 204 26.43 8.07 9.02
C ASP A 204 26.01 8.49 7.60
N PHE A 205 26.95 9.09 6.86
CA PHE A 205 26.65 9.74 5.59
C PHE A 205 26.15 8.76 4.53
N ASP A 206 26.80 7.61 4.39
CA ASP A 206 26.47 6.62 3.36
C ASP A 206 25.18 5.88 3.69
N ALA A 207 24.98 5.55 4.96
CA ALA A 207 23.72 4.95 5.41
C ALA A 207 22.52 5.93 5.23
N ALA A 208 22.71 7.22 5.54
CA ALA A 208 21.71 8.24 5.36
C ALA A 208 21.37 8.45 3.87
N LEU A 209 22.40 8.51 3.00
CA LEU A 209 22.21 8.63 1.56
C LEU A 209 21.43 7.45 0.99
N ASN A 210 21.83 6.23 1.32
CA ASN A 210 21.13 5.02 0.90
C ASN A 210 19.69 4.97 1.45
N GLY A 211 19.49 5.38 2.68
CA GLY A 211 18.17 5.49 3.31
C GLY A 211 17.25 6.49 2.59
N VAL A 212 17.76 7.65 2.19
CA VAL A 212 17.01 8.65 1.42
C VAL A 212 16.66 8.11 0.04
N VAL A 213 17.63 7.53 -0.68
CA VAL A 213 17.42 6.98 -2.04
C VAL A 213 16.39 5.85 -2.01
N SER A 214 16.56 4.86 -1.14
CA SER A 214 15.61 3.75 -1.03
C SER A 214 14.26 4.21 -0.51
N GLY A 215 14.22 5.17 0.41
CA GLY A 215 13.00 5.71 1.01
C GLY A 215 12.07 6.43 0.04
N ILE A 216 12.60 6.96 -1.07
CA ILE A 216 11.78 7.61 -2.10
C ILE A 216 11.67 6.80 -3.39
N PHE A 217 12.77 6.24 -3.90
CA PHE A 217 12.78 5.66 -5.24
C PHE A 217 12.30 4.20 -5.30
N SER A 218 12.25 3.47 -4.19
CA SER A 218 11.63 2.14 -4.17
C SER A 218 10.19 2.21 -4.69
N GLY A 219 9.83 1.24 -5.52
CA GLY A 219 8.52 1.20 -6.19
C GLY A 219 8.26 2.40 -7.10
N ALA A 220 9.32 2.98 -7.66
CA ALA A 220 9.28 4.22 -8.46
C ALA A 220 8.57 5.38 -7.73
N GLY A 221 8.77 5.50 -6.41
CA GLY A 221 8.18 6.55 -5.57
C GLY A 221 6.69 6.38 -5.26
N GLN A 222 6.05 5.32 -5.74
CA GLN A 222 4.61 5.09 -5.62
C GLN A 222 4.23 4.48 -4.26
N SER A 223 4.64 5.13 -3.18
CA SER A 223 4.38 4.69 -1.81
C SER A 223 3.77 5.78 -0.95
N CYS A 224 2.79 5.43 -0.11
CA CYS A 224 2.17 6.35 0.84
C CYS A 224 3.15 6.86 1.89
N VAL A 225 4.19 6.10 2.18
CA VAL A 225 5.24 6.43 3.17
C VAL A 225 6.51 6.99 2.53
N ALA A 226 6.54 7.19 1.20
CA ALA A 226 7.72 7.67 0.48
C ALA A 226 8.27 8.97 1.08
N GLY A 227 9.58 9.00 1.35
CA GLY A 227 10.31 10.13 1.90
C GLY A 227 10.55 11.21 0.87
N SER A 228 9.49 11.82 0.36
CA SER A 228 9.52 12.75 -0.78
C SER A 228 10.09 14.12 -0.45
N ARG A 229 10.26 14.47 0.83
CA ARG A 229 10.86 15.74 1.27
C ARG A 229 12.12 15.46 2.07
N VAL A 230 13.27 15.93 1.59
CA VAL A 230 14.55 15.75 2.26
C VAL A 230 14.98 17.04 2.92
N PHE A 231 15.14 17.01 4.24
CA PHE A 231 15.63 18.13 5.05
C PHE A 231 17.05 17.81 5.51
N ILE A 232 18.00 18.58 5.04
CA ILE A 232 19.42 18.34 5.26
C ILE A 232 20.01 19.49 6.10
N GLN A 233 20.75 19.17 7.17
CA GLN A 233 21.44 20.16 7.95
C GLN A 233 22.40 20.97 7.07
N ARG A 234 22.37 22.29 7.20
CA ARG A 234 23.05 23.24 6.28
C ARG A 234 24.54 22.95 6.09
N SER A 235 25.25 22.52 7.14
CA SER A 235 26.68 22.25 7.08
C SER A 235 27.10 21.12 6.14
N ILE A 236 26.16 20.20 5.81
CA ILE A 236 26.41 19.06 4.90
C ILE A 236 25.56 19.14 3.63
N PHE A 237 24.77 20.20 3.46
CA PHE A 237 23.74 20.32 2.41
C PHE A 237 24.33 20.11 1.00
N ASP A 238 25.34 20.88 0.61
CA ASP A 238 25.87 20.85 -0.76
C ASP A 238 26.48 19.48 -1.08
N LYS A 239 27.25 18.91 -0.16
CA LYS A 239 27.85 17.59 -0.32
C LYS A 239 26.78 16.51 -0.43
N PHE A 240 25.77 16.55 0.44
CA PHE A 240 24.71 15.52 0.45
C PHE A 240 23.85 15.60 -0.81
N VAL A 241 23.47 16.80 -1.24
CA VAL A 241 22.68 17.00 -2.48
C VAL A 241 23.45 16.54 -3.70
N SER A 242 24.74 16.86 -3.81
CA SER A 242 25.57 16.37 -4.92
C SER A 242 25.61 14.85 -4.99
N SER A 243 25.84 14.17 -3.85
CA SER A 243 25.85 12.70 -3.79
C SER A 243 24.48 12.09 -4.05
N LEU A 244 23.39 12.73 -3.61
CA LEU A 244 22.02 12.30 -3.88
C LEU A 244 21.72 12.36 -5.38
N VAL A 245 22.11 13.44 -6.06
CA VAL A 245 21.93 13.62 -7.52
C VAL A 245 22.75 12.58 -8.28
N GLU A 246 24.00 12.36 -7.90
CA GLU A 246 24.86 11.32 -8.49
C GLU A 246 24.20 9.93 -8.37
N ARG A 247 23.79 9.55 -7.16
CA ARG A 247 23.14 8.25 -6.92
C ARG A 247 21.80 8.11 -7.63
N ALA A 248 21.01 9.19 -7.72
CA ALA A 248 19.73 9.21 -8.46
C ALA A 248 19.95 8.98 -9.97
N ASN A 249 21.00 9.54 -10.54
CA ASN A 249 21.35 9.35 -11.95
C ASN A 249 21.90 7.94 -12.27
N GLU A 250 22.47 7.23 -11.28
CA GLU A 250 22.95 5.87 -11.42
C GLU A 250 21.85 4.81 -11.39
N LEU A 251 20.65 5.16 -10.89
CA LEU A 251 19.54 4.22 -10.79
C LEU A 251 19.13 3.70 -12.17
N VAL A 252 19.14 2.40 -12.33
CA VAL A 252 18.80 1.74 -13.59
C VAL A 252 17.29 1.70 -13.80
N VAL A 253 16.81 2.46 -14.77
CA VAL A 253 15.41 2.44 -15.22
C VAL A 253 15.27 1.40 -16.31
N GLY A 254 14.33 0.47 -16.19
CA GLY A 254 14.19 -0.61 -17.17
C GLY A 254 12.97 -1.50 -16.97
N PRO A 255 12.84 -2.55 -17.80
CA PRO A 255 11.80 -3.57 -17.65
C PRO A 255 11.85 -4.19 -16.24
N PRO A 256 10.69 -4.39 -15.58
CA PRO A 256 10.65 -4.76 -14.17
C PRO A 256 11.09 -6.21 -13.89
N ASP A 257 11.18 -7.06 -14.90
CA ASP A 257 11.63 -8.45 -14.84
C ASP A 257 13.12 -8.62 -15.16
N GLU A 258 13.79 -7.57 -15.65
CA GLU A 258 15.20 -7.62 -16.03
C GLU A 258 16.12 -7.15 -14.90
N SER A 259 17.26 -7.82 -14.73
CA SER A 259 18.34 -7.36 -13.86
C SER A 259 19.35 -6.54 -14.73
N PRO A 260 19.83 -5.39 -14.28
CA PRO A 260 19.80 -4.85 -12.91
C PRO A 260 18.76 -3.72 -12.69
N THR A 261 17.55 -3.81 -13.26
CA THR A 261 16.52 -2.77 -13.09
C THR A 261 16.25 -2.47 -11.61
N GLU A 262 16.37 -1.19 -11.23
CA GLU A 262 16.04 -0.65 -9.91
C GLU A 262 14.72 0.14 -9.94
N LEU A 263 14.38 0.77 -11.08
CA LEU A 263 13.14 1.52 -11.28
C LEU A 263 12.36 0.93 -12.46
N GLY A 264 11.24 0.29 -12.19
CA GLY A 264 10.27 -0.12 -13.18
C GLY A 264 9.41 1.07 -13.67
N PRO A 265 8.43 0.81 -14.57
CA PRO A 265 7.48 1.83 -15.00
C PRO A 265 6.53 2.21 -13.87
N LEU A 266 5.92 3.38 -13.98
CA LEU A 266 4.76 3.76 -13.18
C LEU A 266 3.54 2.91 -13.59
N ALA A 267 2.60 2.74 -12.67
CA ALA A 267 1.45 1.84 -12.87
C ALA A 267 0.56 2.22 -14.06
N THR A 268 0.55 3.50 -14.46
CA THR A 268 -0.22 3.97 -15.63
C THR A 268 0.46 5.15 -16.31
N PHE A 269 0.20 5.31 -17.60
CA PHE A 269 0.60 6.51 -18.34
C PHE A 269 -0.01 7.79 -17.73
N ALA A 270 -1.27 7.75 -17.32
CA ALA A 270 -1.93 8.89 -16.70
C ALA A 270 -1.23 9.33 -15.40
N HIS A 271 -0.72 8.38 -14.62
CA HIS A 271 0.04 8.70 -13.40
C HIS A 271 1.42 9.28 -13.74
N ARG A 272 2.12 8.73 -14.76
CA ARG A 272 3.38 9.29 -15.27
C ARG A 272 3.20 10.75 -15.72
N ASP A 273 2.15 11.01 -16.49
CA ASP A 273 1.89 12.32 -17.04
C ASP A 273 1.52 13.34 -15.94
N LEU A 274 0.79 12.87 -14.90
CA LEU A 274 0.54 13.67 -13.70
C LEU A 274 1.84 14.04 -12.97
N VAL A 275 2.73 13.06 -12.73
CA VAL A 275 4.03 13.32 -12.09
C VAL A 275 4.85 14.31 -12.92
N HIS A 276 4.92 14.11 -14.23
CA HIS A 276 5.63 15.02 -15.12
C HIS A 276 5.05 16.45 -15.10
N SER A 277 3.73 16.58 -15.09
CA SER A 277 3.05 17.87 -14.98
C SER A 277 3.41 18.59 -13.67
N LEU A 278 3.44 17.89 -12.55
CA LEU A 278 3.79 18.46 -11.24
C LEU A 278 5.25 18.93 -11.21
N VAL A 279 6.17 18.12 -11.75
CA VAL A 279 7.60 18.51 -11.89
C VAL A 279 7.75 19.75 -12.77
N SER A 280 7.09 19.78 -13.92
CA SER A 280 7.13 20.91 -14.85
C SER A 280 6.59 22.20 -14.21
N GLN A 281 5.46 22.11 -13.51
CA GLN A 281 4.88 23.24 -12.77
C GLN A 281 5.82 23.76 -11.67
N ALA A 282 6.51 22.87 -10.96
CA ALA A 282 7.47 23.30 -9.94
C ALA A 282 8.64 24.07 -10.56
N VAL A 283 9.17 23.61 -11.68
CA VAL A 283 10.24 24.32 -12.42
C VAL A 283 9.75 25.67 -12.93
N GLU A 284 8.55 25.76 -13.49
CA GLU A 284 7.94 27.01 -13.93
C GLU A 284 7.74 28.00 -12.76
N GLN A 285 7.52 27.49 -11.55
CA GLN A 285 7.41 28.28 -10.31
C GLN A 285 8.78 28.66 -9.69
N GLY A 286 9.89 28.31 -10.35
CA GLY A 286 11.23 28.70 -9.94
C GLY A 286 11.99 27.65 -9.14
N ALA A 287 11.55 26.42 -9.09
CA ALA A 287 12.33 25.33 -8.53
C ALA A 287 13.50 24.94 -9.44
N ASP A 288 14.59 24.47 -8.83
CA ASP A 288 15.77 24.00 -9.54
C ASP A 288 15.66 22.49 -9.79
N LEU A 289 15.59 22.08 -11.05
CA LEU A 289 15.64 20.66 -11.42
C LEU A 289 17.10 20.20 -11.44
N LEU A 290 17.49 19.34 -10.49
CA LEU A 290 18.86 18.88 -10.33
C LEU A 290 19.18 17.61 -11.16
N CYS A 291 18.19 16.71 -11.32
CA CYS A 291 18.27 15.57 -12.24
C CYS A 291 16.87 15.04 -12.58
N GLY A 292 16.79 14.16 -13.59
CA GLY A 292 15.54 13.56 -14.04
C GLY A 292 14.60 14.55 -14.73
N GLY A 293 13.32 14.48 -14.41
CA GLY A 293 12.31 15.45 -14.83
C GLY A 293 11.84 15.37 -16.28
N LYS A 294 12.28 14.36 -17.04
CA LYS A 294 11.92 14.20 -18.46
C LYS A 294 11.36 12.81 -18.75
N ILE A 295 10.31 12.76 -19.53
CA ILE A 295 9.79 11.49 -20.06
C ILE A 295 10.80 10.95 -21.09
N PRO A 296 11.19 9.66 -21.04
CA PRO A 296 12.06 9.07 -22.04
C PRO A 296 11.42 9.13 -23.46
N GLU A 297 12.16 9.63 -24.43
CA GLU A 297 11.67 9.82 -25.83
C GLU A 297 12.21 8.78 -26.81
N ALA A 298 13.18 7.95 -26.38
CA ALA A 298 13.87 7.00 -27.26
C ALA A 298 14.05 5.63 -26.61
N GLY A 299 14.27 4.62 -27.45
CA GLY A 299 14.52 3.24 -27.03
C GLY A 299 13.28 2.57 -26.43
N ALA A 300 13.50 1.46 -25.72
CA ALA A 300 12.44 0.66 -25.11
C ALA A 300 11.64 1.43 -24.06
N LEU A 301 12.26 2.38 -23.37
CA LEU A 301 11.61 3.17 -22.33
C LEU A 301 10.56 4.13 -22.86
N ALA A 302 10.65 4.57 -24.13
CA ALA A 302 9.69 5.49 -24.74
C ALA A 302 8.29 4.88 -24.89
N SER A 303 8.19 3.56 -24.99
CA SER A 303 6.92 2.84 -25.15
C SER A 303 6.21 2.50 -23.81
N GLY A 304 6.86 2.75 -22.66
CA GLY A 304 6.32 2.45 -21.33
C GLY A 304 6.05 3.70 -20.49
N ALA A 305 5.40 3.49 -19.34
CA ALA A 305 5.13 4.57 -18.39
C ALA A 305 6.36 4.89 -17.51
N TYR A 306 7.55 4.90 -18.07
CA TYR A 306 8.79 5.15 -17.35
C TYR A 306 8.97 6.64 -17.02
N TYR A 307 9.54 6.88 -15.83
CA TYR A 307 9.95 8.21 -15.39
C TYR A 307 11.21 8.10 -14.52
N PRO A 308 12.28 8.82 -14.85
CA PRO A 308 13.54 8.69 -14.12
C PRO A 308 13.45 9.27 -12.72
N ALA A 309 14.36 8.83 -11.84
CA ALA A 309 14.54 9.44 -10.55
C ALA A 309 14.75 10.95 -10.70
N THR A 310 13.98 11.73 -9.94
CA THR A 310 13.93 13.18 -10.11
C THR A 310 14.20 13.86 -8.80
N VAL A 311 15.17 14.79 -8.79
CA VAL A 311 15.53 15.60 -7.62
C VAL A 311 15.32 17.08 -7.95
N ILE A 312 14.59 17.77 -7.09
CA ILE A 312 14.25 19.19 -7.22
C ILE A 312 14.68 19.90 -5.93
N SER A 313 15.27 21.08 -6.06
CA SER A 313 15.61 21.96 -4.95
C SER A 313 14.96 23.34 -5.09
N ASN A 314 15.25 24.24 -4.16
CA ASN A 314 14.67 25.58 -4.12
C ASN A 314 13.14 25.59 -4.08
N VAL A 315 12.56 24.66 -3.31
CA VAL A 315 11.12 24.55 -3.08
C VAL A 315 10.75 24.95 -1.65
N THR A 316 9.52 25.38 -1.46
CA THR A 316 8.96 25.70 -0.15
C THR A 316 7.75 24.81 0.17
N ASN A 317 7.28 24.84 1.40
CA ASN A 317 6.04 24.14 1.79
C ASN A 317 4.78 24.65 1.07
N GLN A 318 4.88 25.71 0.28
CA GLN A 318 3.78 26.31 -0.50
C GLN A 318 3.92 26.01 -1.99
N SER A 319 4.99 25.35 -2.40
CA SER A 319 5.15 24.88 -3.78
C SER A 319 4.08 23.84 -4.12
N SER A 320 3.70 23.78 -5.39
CA SER A 320 2.64 22.88 -5.88
C SER A 320 3.02 21.39 -5.89
N ILE A 321 4.33 21.10 -5.78
CA ILE A 321 4.88 19.75 -5.79
C ILE A 321 4.89 19.10 -4.41
#